data_fe97dfc35f3a83a9a4104d6b9fb0014a
#
_entry.id   fe97dfc35f3a83a9a4104d6b9fb0014a
#
_cell.length_a   1.000
_cell.length_b   1.000
_cell.length_c   1.000
_cell.angle_alpha   90.00
_cell.angle_beta   90.00
_cell.angle_gamma   90.00
#
_symmetry.space_group_name_H-M   'P 1'
#
loop_
_entity.id
_entity.type
_entity.pdbx_description
1 polymer ?
#
loop_
_entity_poly.entity_id
_entity_poly.type
_entity_poly.pdbx_seq_one_letter_code
_entity_poly.pdbx_strand_id
1 'polypeptide(L)'
;MKKILFRLLGLVFVLCLAWLWVLLDSHPAFAQTNTINYSSTNLESRDFSNQDLTGVNFISAEMREANFQASDLTNAMFTKGNLLGANLEGANFTNALVDQVTLDYANLKNANFTGATMSRTRFFDAEITGADFTDAIIDRYQIKLMCDRAEGVNPETGVETRYSLGCRD
;
A
#
# COMPACT_ATOMS: atom_id res chain seq x y z
N MET A 1 -2.01 -56.59 -39.95
CA MET A 1 -2.23 -56.20 -38.56
C MET A 1 -1.12 -55.29 -38.01
N LYS A 2 0.18 -55.59 -38.14
CA LYS A 2 1.27 -54.73 -37.63
C LYS A 2 1.28 -53.28 -38.14
N LYS A 3 0.95 -53.02 -39.43
CA LYS A 3 0.94 -51.66 -40.00
C LYS A 3 -0.19 -50.76 -39.44
N ILE A 4 -1.33 -51.36 -39.06
CA ILE A 4 -2.46 -50.64 -38.45
C ILE A 4 -2.12 -50.29 -37.00
N LEU A 5 -1.46 -51.21 -36.28
CA LEU A 5 -1.02 -50.97 -34.89
C LEU A 5 -0.02 -49.81 -34.80
N PHE A 6 0.97 -49.76 -35.72
CA PHE A 6 1.94 -48.63 -35.76
C PHE A 6 1.28 -47.29 -36.09
N ARG A 7 0.25 -47.24 -36.91
CA ARG A 7 -0.50 -46.02 -37.23
C ARG A 7 -1.32 -45.54 -36.01
N LEU A 8 -1.93 -46.45 -35.27
CA LEU A 8 -2.66 -46.16 -34.04
C LEU A 8 -1.74 -45.66 -32.92
N LEU A 9 -0.58 -46.26 -32.73
CA LEU A 9 0.42 -45.80 -31.77
C LEU A 9 0.91 -44.41 -32.11
N GLY A 10 1.15 -44.08 -33.38
CA GLY A 10 1.56 -42.75 -33.82
C GLY A 10 0.49 -41.69 -33.55
N LEU A 11 -0.79 -42.02 -33.79
CA LEU A 11 -1.92 -41.10 -33.48
C LEU A 11 -2.04 -40.82 -31.96
N VAL A 12 -1.92 -41.87 -31.13
CA VAL A 12 -1.97 -41.71 -29.66
C VAL A 12 -0.78 -40.85 -29.17
N PHE A 13 0.41 -41.04 -29.73
CA PHE A 13 1.56 -40.23 -29.35
C PHE A 13 1.40 -38.76 -29.72
N VAL A 14 0.86 -38.45 -30.92
CA VAL A 14 0.60 -37.05 -31.34
C VAL A 14 -0.49 -36.42 -30.44
N LEU A 15 -1.54 -37.15 -30.07
CA LEU A 15 -2.57 -36.68 -29.17
C LEU A 15 -1.99 -36.43 -27.74
N CYS A 16 -1.15 -37.30 -27.25
CA CYS A 16 -0.47 -37.11 -25.97
C CYS A 16 0.43 -35.87 -25.98
N LEU A 17 1.18 -35.63 -27.06
CA LEU A 17 1.99 -34.41 -27.18
C LEU A 17 1.13 -33.14 -27.27
N ALA A 18 -0.03 -33.20 -27.96
CA ALA A 18 -0.95 -32.06 -27.98
C ALA A 18 -1.54 -31.76 -26.59
N TRP A 19 -1.87 -32.79 -25.80
CA TRP A 19 -2.33 -32.63 -24.42
C TRP A 19 -1.21 -32.09 -23.51
N LEU A 20 0.05 -32.53 -23.71
CA LEU A 20 1.20 -32.03 -22.98
C LEU A 20 1.41 -30.55 -23.29
N TRP A 21 1.22 -30.10 -24.51
CA TRP A 21 1.29 -28.68 -24.90
C TRP A 21 0.21 -27.85 -24.21
N VAL A 22 -1.03 -28.34 -24.15
CA VAL A 22 -2.14 -27.67 -23.46
C VAL A 22 -1.86 -27.54 -21.95
N LEU A 23 -1.19 -28.53 -21.34
CA LEU A 23 -0.81 -28.46 -19.91
C LEU A 23 0.40 -27.56 -19.64
N LEU A 24 1.31 -27.40 -20.62
CA LEU A 24 2.46 -26.50 -20.52
C LEU A 24 2.09 -25.03 -20.83
N ASP A 25 1.01 -24.81 -21.59
CA ASP A 25 0.50 -23.47 -21.95
C ASP A 25 -0.52 -22.94 -20.93
N SER A 26 -0.64 -23.58 -19.75
CA SER A 26 -1.30 -22.97 -18.62
C SER A 26 -0.45 -21.78 -18.16
N HIS A 27 -0.50 -20.68 -18.88
CA HIS A 27 -0.11 -19.39 -18.36
C HIS A 27 -0.92 -19.22 -17.08
N PRO A 28 -0.26 -18.95 -15.92
CA PRO A 28 -1.03 -18.58 -14.75
C PRO A 28 -1.94 -17.45 -15.23
N ALA A 29 -3.25 -17.66 -15.15
CA ALA A 29 -4.18 -16.56 -15.33
C ALA A 29 -3.61 -15.45 -14.43
N PHE A 30 -3.16 -14.35 -15.04
CA PHE A 30 -2.89 -13.14 -14.27
C PHE A 30 -4.16 -12.92 -13.48
N ALA A 31 -4.12 -13.20 -12.19
CA ALA A 31 -5.19 -12.84 -11.30
C ALA A 31 -5.40 -11.35 -11.60
N GLN A 32 -6.50 -11.03 -12.27
CA GLN A 32 -6.94 -9.67 -12.47
C GLN A 32 -7.17 -9.20 -11.03
N THR A 33 -6.16 -8.56 -10.44
CA THR A 33 -6.31 -7.92 -9.14
C THR A 33 -7.41 -6.91 -9.36
N ASN A 34 -8.64 -7.26 -8.98
CA ASN A 34 -9.73 -6.31 -8.86
C ASN A 34 -9.30 -5.36 -7.74
N THR A 35 -8.42 -4.41 -8.08
CA THR A 35 -8.05 -3.36 -7.16
C THR A 35 -9.32 -2.58 -6.88
N ILE A 36 -9.80 -2.66 -5.65
CA ILE A 36 -10.93 -1.89 -5.19
C ILE A 36 -10.63 -0.42 -5.48
N ASN A 37 -11.56 0.28 -6.11
CA ASN A 37 -11.38 1.68 -6.51
C ASN A 37 -12.37 2.57 -5.78
N TYR A 38 -11.85 3.40 -4.87
CA TYR A 38 -12.60 4.40 -4.13
C TYR A 38 -12.31 5.84 -4.61
N SER A 39 -11.78 6.02 -5.83
CA SER A 39 -11.47 7.36 -6.34
C SER A 39 -12.68 8.27 -6.32
N SER A 40 -12.48 9.49 -5.84
CA SER A 40 -13.51 10.55 -5.76
C SER A 40 -14.78 10.16 -5.00
N THR A 41 -14.67 9.21 -4.07
CA THR A 41 -15.79 8.78 -3.20
C THR A 41 -15.77 9.52 -1.87
N ASN A 42 -16.96 9.65 -1.25
CA ASN A 42 -17.07 10.08 0.14
C ASN A 42 -17.02 8.85 1.06
N LEU A 43 -15.98 8.82 1.88
CA LEU A 43 -15.65 7.76 2.83
C LEU A 43 -15.48 8.34 4.25
N GLU A 44 -16.07 9.51 4.51
CA GLU A 44 -15.99 10.18 5.80
C GLU A 44 -16.46 9.25 6.92
N SER A 45 -15.68 9.21 8.01
CA SER A 45 -15.89 8.37 9.20
C SER A 45 -16.03 6.86 8.92
N ARG A 46 -15.63 6.38 7.74
CA ARG A 46 -15.73 4.96 7.39
C ARG A 46 -14.66 4.13 8.10
N ASP A 47 -15.03 2.92 8.49
CA ASP A 47 -14.11 1.97 9.13
C ASP A 47 -13.48 1.03 8.09
N PHE A 48 -12.15 1.10 8.01
CA PHE A 48 -11.25 0.26 7.22
C PHE A 48 -10.20 -0.44 8.10
N SER A 49 -10.38 -0.45 9.42
CA SER A 49 -9.40 -0.99 10.34
C SER A 49 -9.12 -2.48 10.08
N ASN A 50 -7.86 -2.88 10.26
CA ASN A 50 -7.38 -4.26 10.10
C ASN A 50 -7.67 -4.89 8.72
N GLN A 51 -7.84 -4.10 7.67
CA GLN A 51 -8.10 -4.60 6.31
C GLN A 51 -6.82 -4.67 5.47
N ASP A 52 -6.78 -5.64 4.55
CA ASP A 52 -5.83 -5.65 3.45
C ASP A 52 -6.36 -4.74 2.32
N LEU A 53 -5.71 -3.59 2.17
CA LEU A 53 -6.02 -2.55 1.20
C LEU A 53 -4.82 -2.32 0.26
N THR A 54 -3.98 -3.36 0.11
CA THR A 54 -2.79 -3.31 -0.75
C THR A 54 -3.12 -2.88 -2.17
N GLY A 55 -2.49 -1.80 -2.64
CA GLY A 55 -2.67 -1.25 -3.98
C GLY A 55 -4.04 -0.62 -4.25
N VAL A 56 -4.90 -0.44 -3.24
CA VAL A 56 -6.23 0.18 -3.39
C VAL A 56 -6.10 1.64 -3.80
N ASN A 57 -7.03 2.11 -4.63
CA ASN A 57 -7.06 3.48 -5.14
C ASN A 57 -8.06 4.35 -4.38
N PHE A 58 -7.53 5.37 -3.67
CA PHE A 58 -8.26 6.40 -2.93
C PHE A 58 -8.02 7.81 -3.50
N ILE A 59 -7.65 7.95 -4.78
CA ILE A 59 -7.34 9.24 -5.39
C ILE A 59 -8.53 10.19 -5.26
N SER A 60 -8.28 11.39 -4.71
CA SER A 60 -9.30 12.44 -4.50
C SER A 60 -10.49 11.98 -3.65
N ALA A 61 -10.34 10.96 -2.81
CA ALA A 61 -11.40 10.52 -1.90
C ALA A 61 -11.47 11.43 -0.66
N GLU A 62 -12.68 11.64 -0.14
CA GLU A 62 -12.95 12.31 1.14
C GLU A 62 -13.00 11.26 2.24
N MET A 63 -11.99 11.26 3.12
CA MET A 63 -11.79 10.24 4.17
C MET A 63 -11.60 10.91 5.54
N ARG A 64 -12.24 12.06 5.76
CA ARG A 64 -12.16 12.74 7.05
C ARG A 64 -12.63 11.81 8.16
N GLU A 65 -11.87 11.77 9.26
CA GLU A 65 -12.19 10.95 10.42
C GLU A 65 -12.33 9.44 10.12
N ALA A 66 -11.93 8.98 8.93
CA ALA A 66 -11.96 7.56 8.61
C ALA A 66 -10.95 6.78 9.49
N ASN A 67 -11.28 5.52 9.77
CA ASN A 67 -10.46 4.64 10.58
C ASN A 67 -9.72 3.63 9.70
N PHE A 68 -8.38 3.74 9.61
CA PHE A 68 -7.48 2.82 8.94
C PHE A 68 -6.51 2.13 9.93
N GLN A 69 -6.87 2.08 11.21
CA GLN A 69 -6.01 1.49 12.23
C GLN A 69 -5.57 0.08 11.84
N ALA A 70 -4.25 -0.19 11.91
CA ALA A 70 -3.65 -1.49 11.62
C ALA A 70 -4.00 -2.07 10.24
N SER A 71 -4.39 -1.24 9.27
CA SER A 71 -4.63 -1.69 7.88
C SER A 71 -3.33 -1.80 7.08
N ASP A 72 -3.30 -2.71 6.11
CA ASP A 72 -2.21 -2.79 5.13
C ASP A 72 -2.56 -1.96 3.89
N LEU A 73 -1.85 -0.84 3.73
CA LEU A 73 -1.99 0.13 2.64
C LEU A 73 -0.75 0.14 1.74
N THR A 74 0.02 -0.96 1.74
CA THR A 74 1.21 -1.11 0.90
C THR A 74 0.86 -0.82 -0.57
N ASN A 75 1.63 0.06 -1.22
CA ASN A 75 1.42 0.50 -2.60
C ASN A 75 0.04 1.17 -2.87
N ALA A 76 -0.75 1.53 -1.86
CA ALA A 76 -2.02 2.22 -2.06
C ALA A 76 -1.83 3.64 -2.59
N MET A 77 -2.84 4.19 -3.26
CA MET A 77 -2.80 5.51 -3.91
C MET A 77 -3.78 6.47 -3.27
N PHE A 78 -3.27 7.54 -2.63
CA PHE A 78 -4.05 8.56 -1.93
C PHE A 78 -3.94 9.96 -2.54
N THR A 79 -3.40 10.10 -3.73
CA THR A 79 -3.14 11.41 -4.34
C THR A 79 -4.37 12.33 -4.24
N LYS A 80 -4.19 13.54 -3.68
CA LYS A 80 -5.23 14.55 -3.44
C LYS A 80 -6.35 14.09 -2.50
N GLY A 81 -6.12 13.05 -1.70
CA GLY A 81 -7.07 12.58 -0.69
C GLY A 81 -7.14 13.50 0.52
N ASN A 82 -8.26 13.49 1.22
CA ASN A 82 -8.47 14.23 2.46
C ASN A 82 -8.62 13.26 3.63
N LEU A 83 -7.60 13.17 4.47
CA LEU A 83 -7.50 12.33 5.67
C LEU A 83 -7.47 13.18 6.96
N LEU A 84 -8.09 14.37 6.92
CA LEU A 84 -8.17 15.24 8.10
C LEU A 84 -8.75 14.46 9.30
N GLY A 85 -7.99 14.42 10.40
CA GLY A 85 -8.42 13.76 11.64
C GLY A 85 -8.58 12.25 11.56
N ALA A 86 -8.12 11.59 10.47
CA ALA A 86 -8.23 10.15 10.31
C ALA A 86 -7.36 9.39 11.33
N ASN A 87 -7.79 8.20 11.71
CA ASN A 87 -7.00 7.28 12.53
C ASN A 87 -6.22 6.31 11.65
N LEU A 88 -4.89 6.47 11.63
CA LEU A 88 -3.93 5.68 10.85
C LEU A 88 -2.94 4.95 11.76
N GLU A 89 -3.29 4.79 13.06
CA GLU A 89 -2.41 4.16 14.04
C GLU A 89 -2.02 2.75 13.62
N GLY A 90 -0.70 2.49 13.55
CA GLY A 90 -0.16 1.19 13.15
C GLY A 90 -0.43 0.80 11.70
N ALA A 91 -0.95 1.69 10.86
CA ALA A 91 -1.20 1.38 9.45
C ALA A 91 0.12 1.28 8.66
N ASN A 92 0.17 0.38 7.68
CA ASN A 92 1.33 0.15 6.84
C ASN A 92 1.17 0.83 5.47
N PHE A 93 1.88 1.95 5.27
CA PHE A 93 1.93 2.73 4.03
C PHE A 93 3.20 2.47 3.21
N THR A 94 3.85 1.33 3.35
CA THR A 94 5.09 1.04 2.62
C THR A 94 4.91 1.26 1.12
N ASN A 95 5.76 2.11 0.52
CA ASN A 95 5.73 2.50 -0.90
C ASN A 95 4.39 3.12 -1.37
N ALA A 96 3.52 3.56 -0.48
CA ALA A 96 2.27 4.21 -0.87
C ALA A 96 2.49 5.58 -1.53
N LEU A 97 1.59 5.96 -2.42
CA LEU A 97 1.57 7.28 -3.04
C LEU A 97 0.61 8.20 -2.28
N VAL A 98 1.17 9.06 -1.43
CA VAL A 98 0.44 9.97 -0.52
C VAL A 98 0.67 11.43 -0.91
N ASP A 99 0.78 11.73 -2.23
CA ASP A 99 1.08 13.07 -2.76
C ASP A 99 -0.13 14.01 -2.66
N GLN A 100 0.10 15.25 -2.22
CA GLN A 100 -0.94 16.28 -2.06
C GLN A 100 -2.07 15.89 -1.10
N VAL A 101 -1.80 15.10 -0.09
CA VAL A 101 -2.78 14.62 0.89
C VAL A 101 -2.86 15.57 2.09
N THR A 102 -4.04 15.72 2.67
CA THR A 102 -4.23 16.38 3.96
C THR A 102 -4.25 15.33 5.08
N LEU A 103 -3.23 15.34 5.94
CA LEU A 103 -3.11 14.52 7.16
C LEU A 103 -3.14 15.38 8.43
N ASP A 104 -3.71 16.59 8.33
CA ASP A 104 -3.81 17.47 9.48
C ASP A 104 -4.65 16.80 10.59
N TYR A 105 -4.19 16.89 11.84
CA TYR A 105 -4.80 16.29 13.04
C TYR A 105 -4.99 14.77 12.99
N ALA A 106 -4.39 14.07 12.01
CA ALA A 106 -4.47 12.61 11.92
C ALA A 106 -3.62 11.93 13.01
N ASN A 107 -4.08 10.77 13.47
CA ASN A 107 -3.31 9.90 14.35
C ASN A 107 -2.45 8.95 13.49
N LEU A 108 -1.14 9.24 13.42
CA LEU A 108 -0.15 8.45 12.67
C LEU A 108 0.75 7.63 13.62
N LYS A 109 0.35 7.45 14.89
CA LYS A 109 1.16 6.69 15.86
C LYS A 109 1.53 5.33 15.30
N ASN A 110 2.82 4.99 15.40
CA ASN A 110 3.33 3.68 14.98
C ASN A 110 3.07 3.32 13.51
N ALA A 111 2.61 4.25 12.67
CA ALA A 111 2.41 3.99 11.25
C ALA A 111 3.75 3.82 10.52
N ASN A 112 3.77 2.98 9.49
CA ASN A 112 4.96 2.74 8.68
C ASN A 112 4.81 3.40 7.30
N PHE A 113 5.61 4.44 7.02
CA PHE A 113 5.66 5.17 5.75
C PHE A 113 6.97 4.89 4.98
N THR A 114 7.63 3.74 5.21
CA THR A 114 8.88 3.40 4.53
C THR A 114 8.73 3.49 3.01
N GLY A 115 9.57 4.31 2.36
CA GLY A 115 9.57 4.50 0.91
C GLY A 115 8.33 5.22 0.34
N ALA A 116 7.42 5.72 1.17
CA ALA A 116 6.22 6.41 0.70
C ALA A 116 6.56 7.75 0.01
N THR A 117 5.81 8.10 -1.03
CA THR A 117 5.90 9.41 -1.67
C THR A 117 4.84 10.35 -1.08
N MET A 118 5.29 11.38 -0.34
CA MET A 118 4.44 12.28 0.45
C MET A 118 4.68 13.76 0.11
N SER A 119 5.00 14.06 -1.15
CA SER A 119 5.25 15.43 -1.61
C SER A 119 3.98 16.28 -1.49
N ARG A 120 4.11 17.53 -1.06
CA ARG A 120 3.00 18.49 -0.88
C ARG A 120 1.91 17.97 0.09
N THR A 121 2.26 17.01 0.93
CA THR A 121 1.37 16.48 1.96
C THR A 121 1.50 17.33 3.22
N ARG A 122 0.39 17.56 3.89
CA ARG A 122 0.29 18.38 5.09
C ARG A 122 0.14 17.50 6.32
N PHE A 123 0.86 17.87 7.40
CA PHE A 123 0.90 17.14 8.68
C PHE A 123 0.66 18.07 9.88
N PHE A 124 -0.16 19.13 9.70
CA PHE A 124 -0.38 20.09 10.78
C PHE A 124 -1.03 19.38 11.99
N ASP A 125 -0.39 19.49 13.14
CA ASP A 125 -0.81 18.86 14.41
C ASP A 125 -1.11 17.34 14.32
N ALA A 126 -0.56 16.64 13.31
CA ALA A 126 -0.64 15.18 13.25
C ALA A 126 0.20 14.54 14.36
N GLU A 127 -0.32 13.49 14.99
CA GLU A 127 0.39 12.71 16.01
C GLU A 127 1.29 11.68 15.33
N ILE A 128 2.62 11.82 15.49
CA ILE A 128 3.60 11.02 14.74
C ILE A 128 4.49 10.12 15.63
N THR A 129 4.19 10.00 16.90
CA THR A 129 4.98 9.21 17.86
C THR A 129 5.14 7.77 17.39
N GLY A 130 6.36 7.29 17.25
CA GLY A 130 6.65 5.94 16.77
C GLY A 130 6.41 5.72 15.27
N ALA A 131 6.05 6.74 14.48
CA ALA A 131 5.93 6.59 13.04
C ALA A 131 7.30 6.45 12.37
N ASP A 132 7.40 5.58 11.35
CA ASP A 132 8.62 5.37 10.58
C ASP A 132 8.50 6.01 9.19
N PHE A 133 9.39 6.96 8.88
CA PHE A 133 9.46 7.69 7.61
C PHE A 133 10.73 7.34 6.82
N THR A 134 11.35 6.18 7.08
CA THR A 134 12.58 5.76 6.38
C THR A 134 12.38 5.82 4.86
N ASP A 135 13.30 6.49 4.16
CA ASP A 135 13.28 6.65 2.70
C ASP A 135 11.99 7.32 2.15
N ALA A 136 11.14 7.89 2.99
CA ALA A 136 9.96 8.63 2.54
C ALA A 136 10.34 9.96 1.87
N ILE A 137 9.65 10.31 0.79
CA ILE A 137 9.85 11.60 0.10
C ILE A 137 8.90 12.64 0.68
N ILE A 138 9.41 13.49 1.56
CA ILE A 138 8.65 14.53 2.27
C ILE A 138 9.27 15.91 2.02
N ASP A 139 8.45 16.96 1.94
CA ASP A 139 8.93 18.33 1.78
C ASP A 139 9.75 18.78 3.02
N ARG A 140 10.89 19.41 2.81
CA ARG A 140 11.79 19.86 3.88
C ARG A 140 11.10 20.73 4.92
N TYR A 141 10.15 21.55 4.53
CA TYR A 141 9.39 22.39 5.44
C TYR A 141 8.55 21.54 6.41
N GLN A 142 7.90 20.49 5.91
CA GLN A 142 7.13 19.56 6.74
C GLN A 142 8.05 18.78 7.69
N ILE A 143 9.18 18.26 7.20
CA ILE A 143 10.18 17.59 8.05
C ILE A 143 10.58 18.48 9.22
N LYS A 144 10.90 19.78 8.96
CA LYS A 144 11.28 20.72 10.01
C LYS A 144 10.20 20.83 11.10
N LEU A 145 8.93 20.95 10.72
CA LEU A 145 7.82 21.05 11.67
C LEU A 145 7.59 19.73 12.44
N MET A 146 7.81 18.59 11.78
CA MET A 146 7.65 17.27 12.38
C MET A 146 8.78 16.97 13.37
N CYS A 147 10.01 17.41 13.10
CA CYS A 147 11.16 17.22 14.00
C CYS A 147 10.96 17.81 15.38
N ASP A 148 10.17 18.87 15.53
CA ASP A 148 9.88 19.49 16.84
C ASP A 148 9.08 18.57 17.78
N ARG A 149 8.38 17.55 17.23
CA ARG A 149 7.54 16.60 17.96
C ARG A 149 7.85 15.13 17.64
N ALA A 150 8.92 14.86 16.87
CA ALA A 150 9.33 13.52 16.50
C ALA A 150 9.92 12.78 17.72
N GLU A 151 9.21 11.74 18.19
CA GLU A 151 9.62 10.90 19.30
C GLU A 151 9.12 9.45 19.12
N GLY A 152 9.65 8.55 19.93
CA GLY A 152 9.25 7.16 19.96
C GLY A 152 9.98 6.30 18.93
N VAL A 153 9.77 4.99 19.04
CA VAL A 153 10.34 3.94 18.19
C VAL A 153 9.19 3.16 17.58
N ASN A 154 9.24 2.91 16.29
CA ASN A 154 8.22 2.11 15.61
C ASN A 154 8.28 0.65 16.11
N PRO A 155 7.19 0.06 16.58
CA PRO A 155 7.21 -1.28 17.16
C PRO A 155 7.44 -2.40 16.12
N GLU A 156 7.12 -2.14 14.85
CA GLU A 156 7.25 -3.14 13.77
C GLU A 156 8.64 -3.06 13.12
N THR A 157 9.14 -1.85 12.86
CA THR A 157 10.42 -1.66 12.14
C THR A 157 11.61 -1.47 13.08
N GLY A 158 11.37 -1.12 14.35
CA GLY A 158 12.42 -0.82 15.33
C GLY A 158 13.14 0.51 15.09
N VAL A 159 12.65 1.36 14.18
CA VAL A 159 13.27 2.64 13.81
C VAL A 159 12.70 3.77 14.65
N GLU A 160 13.58 4.67 15.13
CA GLU A 160 13.15 5.90 15.80
C GLU A 160 12.56 6.90 14.82
N THR A 161 11.42 7.49 15.15
CA THR A 161 10.75 8.51 14.31
C THR A 161 11.71 9.67 13.97
N ARG A 162 12.46 10.15 14.95
CA ARG A 162 13.41 11.24 14.76
C ARG A 162 14.53 10.89 13.79
N TYR A 163 15.03 9.65 13.86
CA TYR A 163 16.06 9.13 12.95
C TYR A 163 15.54 8.99 11.53
N SER A 164 14.36 8.39 11.34
CA SER A 164 13.76 8.17 10.03
C SER A 164 13.45 9.47 9.28
N LEU A 165 13.13 10.56 10.00
CA LEU A 165 12.94 11.91 9.43
C LEU A 165 14.26 12.65 9.12
N GLY A 166 15.41 12.13 9.58
CA GLY A 166 16.70 12.81 9.43
C GLY A 166 16.79 14.13 10.21
N CYS A 167 16.13 14.22 11.37
CA CYS A 167 16.19 15.38 12.25
C CYS A 167 17.61 15.59 12.74
N ARG A 168 18.08 16.84 12.67
CA ARG A 168 19.38 17.26 13.23
C ARG A 168 19.16 17.88 14.60
N ASP A 169 20.05 17.57 15.53
CA ASP A 169 20.14 18.22 16.86
C ASP A 169 20.58 19.68 16.74
#